data_004868fd58d9615e9c4d7fa300c694c0
#
_entry.id   004868fd58d9615e9c4d7fa300c694c0
#
_cell.length_a   1.000
_cell.length_b   1.000
_cell.length_c   1.000
_cell.angle_alpha   90.00
_cell.angle_beta   90.00
_cell.angle_gamma   90.00
#
_symmetry.space_group_name_H-M   'P 1'
#
loop_
_entity.id
_entity.type
_entity.pdbx_description
1 polymer ?
#
loop_
_entity_poly.entity_id
_entity_poly.type
_entity_poly.pdbx_seq_one_letter_code
_entity_poly.pdbx_strand_id
1 'polypeptide(L)'
;MNQGVGVLGTVRDSCKIHPMVHDYRMTEAIENLSDLITDQGNGSDFFARNHITQGMDALFREGLLRLAGLSDQAAFELAQAMGGGKTHLMVALGLLAKHPGLRPTVLPADLAERLNFGPARIAAFNGRNDPEHFIWGEIATQLGRADLIRPYWIDGPRGVDEKKWLEIIGDAPTLILLDELPPYLLN
;
A
#
# COMPACT_ATOMS: atom_id res chain seq x y z
N MET A 1 -24.74 52.32 -28.11
CA MET A 1 -24.64 50.87 -27.77
C MET A 1 -23.38 50.69 -26.95
N ASN A 2 -23.54 50.65 -25.62
CA ASN A 2 -22.43 50.47 -24.71
C ASN A 2 -22.26 48.97 -24.49
N GLN A 3 -21.19 48.40 -25.05
CA GLN A 3 -20.81 47.01 -24.74
C GLN A 3 -20.18 47.02 -23.35
N GLY A 4 -20.84 46.37 -22.42
CA GLY A 4 -20.37 46.20 -21.07
C GLY A 4 -19.03 45.44 -21.08
N VAL A 5 -17.98 46.07 -20.60
CA VAL A 5 -16.71 45.41 -20.26
C VAL A 5 -17.00 44.40 -19.17
N GLY A 6 -16.90 43.12 -19.52
CA GLY A 6 -17.04 42.04 -18.53
C GLY A 6 -15.97 42.26 -17.45
N VAL A 7 -16.40 42.34 -16.20
CA VAL A 7 -15.53 42.40 -15.05
C VAL A 7 -14.73 41.08 -15.04
N LEU A 8 -13.47 41.18 -15.40
CA LEU A 8 -12.54 40.07 -15.25
C LEU A 8 -12.41 39.79 -13.74
N GLY A 9 -12.89 38.63 -13.30
CA GLY A 9 -12.73 38.19 -11.92
C GLY A 9 -11.24 38.15 -11.54
N THR A 10 -10.92 38.57 -10.35
CA THR A 10 -9.58 38.49 -9.82
C THR A 10 -9.21 37.03 -9.51
N VAL A 11 -7.91 36.72 -9.41
CA VAL A 11 -7.44 35.40 -8.93
C VAL A 11 -8.10 35.06 -7.59
N ARG A 12 -8.32 36.04 -6.73
CA ARG A 12 -9.03 35.90 -5.45
C ARG A 12 -10.48 35.43 -5.62
N ASP A 13 -11.16 35.91 -6.67
CA ASP A 13 -12.56 35.50 -6.94
C ASP A 13 -12.63 34.07 -7.50
N SER A 14 -11.55 33.60 -8.13
CA SER A 14 -11.41 32.25 -8.64
C SER A 14 -10.99 31.24 -7.57
N CYS A 15 -10.31 31.71 -6.51
CA CYS A 15 -9.87 30.90 -5.37
C CYS A 15 -10.96 30.83 -4.31
N LYS A 16 -12.14 30.35 -4.66
CA LYS A 16 -13.19 30.06 -3.65
C LYS A 16 -12.79 28.80 -2.90
N ILE A 17 -12.54 28.96 -1.60
CA ILE A 17 -12.35 27.82 -0.71
C ILE A 17 -13.65 26.99 -0.72
N HIS A 18 -13.54 25.71 -1.04
CA HIS A 18 -14.70 24.83 -1.02
C HIS A 18 -15.32 24.79 0.39
N PRO A 19 -16.67 24.90 0.54
CA PRO A 19 -17.31 24.94 1.86
C PRO A 19 -16.89 23.81 2.79
N MET A 20 -16.63 22.62 2.26
CA MET A 20 -16.16 21.47 3.06
C MET A 20 -14.80 21.68 3.71
N VAL A 21 -14.00 22.67 3.30
CA VAL A 21 -12.72 22.96 3.97
C VAL A 21 -12.94 23.48 5.39
N HIS A 22 -14.06 24.14 5.64
CA HIS A 22 -14.42 24.63 6.97
C HIS A 22 -14.92 23.53 7.92
N ASP A 23 -15.43 22.44 7.33
CA ASP A 23 -15.92 21.26 8.07
C ASP A 23 -14.91 20.11 8.04
N TYR A 24 -13.68 20.36 7.54
CA TYR A 24 -12.63 19.35 7.47
C TYR A 24 -12.25 18.93 8.89
N ARG A 25 -12.73 17.74 9.29
CA ARG A 25 -12.23 17.03 10.44
C ARG A 25 -11.10 16.13 9.95
N MET A 26 -9.95 16.19 10.62
CA MET A 26 -8.93 15.15 10.45
C MET A 26 -9.55 13.83 10.92
N THR A 27 -10.10 13.09 9.98
CA THR A 27 -10.48 11.70 10.24
C THR A 27 -9.20 10.87 10.13
N GLU A 28 -9.04 9.93 11.03
CA GLU A 28 -7.98 8.92 10.91
C GLU A 28 -8.14 8.23 9.55
N ALA A 29 -7.24 8.54 8.64
CA ALA A 29 -7.19 7.94 7.32
C ALA A 29 -6.01 6.97 7.28
N ILE A 30 -6.16 5.88 6.55
CA ILE A 30 -5.03 4.99 6.26
C ILE A 30 -4.11 5.73 5.28
N GLU A 31 -3.03 6.32 5.79
CA GLU A 31 -2.10 7.14 4.99
C GLU A 31 -0.72 6.51 4.88
N ASN A 32 -0.41 5.53 5.71
CA ASN A 32 0.90 4.89 5.75
C ASN A 32 0.80 3.35 5.89
N LEU A 33 1.94 2.68 5.77
CA LEU A 33 2.00 1.22 5.84
C LEU A 33 1.68 0.66 7.23
N SER A 34 1.97 1.41 8.30
CA SER A 34 1.65 0.99 9.67
C SER A 34 0.14 0.93 9.89
N ASP A 35 -0.60 1.92 9.37
CA ASP A 35 -2.07 1.94 9.44
C ASP A 35 -2.68 0.75 8.71
N LEU A 36 -2.11 0.38 7.55
CA LEU A 36 -2.53 -0.80 6.79
C LEU A 36 -2.35 -2.10 7.59
N ILE A 37 -1.25 -2.23 8.34
CA ILE A 37 -0.96 -3.42 9.15
C ILE A 37 -1.86 -3.47 10.37
N THR A 38 -2.04 -2.36 11.09
CA THR A 38 -2.84 -2.28 12.33
C THR A 38 -4.35 -2.30 12.08
N ASP A 39 -4.77 -2.31 10.80
CA ASP A 39 -6.18 -2.35 10.39
C ASP A 39 -7.01 -1.18 10.92
N GLN A 40 -6.39 -0.02 11.08
CA GLN A 40 -7.08 1.19 11.49
C GLN A 40 -7.81 1.79 10.28
N GLY A 41 -9.10 1.60 10.22
CA GLY A 41 -9.97 2.27 9.27
C GLY A 41 -10.52 1.41 8.12
N ASN A 42 -11.51 1.97 7.45
CA ASN A 42 -12.21 1.36 6.34
C ASN A 42 -11.54 1.78 5.03
N GLY A 43 -10.99 0.83 4.28
CA GLY A 43 -10.36 1.07 2.99
C GLY A 43 -11.29 1.75 1.96
N SER A 44 -12.61 1.74 2.15
CA SER A 44 -13.55 2.45 1.27
C SER A 44 -13.34 3.97 1.28
N ASP A 45 -13.03 4.54 2.45
CA ASP A 45 -12.78 5.98 2.59
C ASP A 45 -11.49 6.40 1.88
N PHE A 46 -10.50 5.51 1.84
CA PHE A 46 -9.28 5.72 1.08
C PHE A 46 -9.60 5.90 -0.41
N PHE A 47 -10.33 4.97 -1.00
CA PHE A 47 -10.66 5.02 -2.43
C PHE A 47 -11.69 6.11 -2.79
N ALA A 48 -12.55 6.51 -1.87
CA ALA A 48 -13.45 7.63 -2.07
C ALA A 48 -12.74 8.99 -2.20
N ARG A 49 -11.55 9.13 -1.59
CA ARG A 49 -10.78 10.38 -1.61
C ARG A 49 -9.66 10.39 -2.64
N ASN A 50 -9.31 9.24 -3.20
CA ASN A 50 -8.15 9.09 -4.06
C ASN A 50 -8.53 8.66 -5.46
N HIS A 51 -8.01 9.38 -6.44
CA HIS A 51 -8.20 9.04 -7.85
C HIS A 51 -7.24 7.92 -8.27
N ILE A 52 -7.78 6.89 -8.93
CA ILE A 52 -6.97 5.81 -9.49
C ILE A 52 -6.34 6.27 -10.79
N THR A 53 -5.02 6.32 -10.84
CA THR A 53 -4.25 6.65 -12.04
C THR A 53 -4.00 5.41 -12.90
N GLN A 54 -3.58 5.60 -14.16
CA GLN A 54 -3.22 4.48 -15.04
C GLN A 54 -2.07 3.63 -14.46
N GLY A 55 -1.10 4.26 -13.78
CA GLY A 55 0.00 3.53 -13.13
C GLY A 55 -0.48 2.68 -11.95
N MET A 56 -1.47 3.16 -11.20
CA MET A 56 -2.12 2.38 -10.14
C MET A 56 -2.87 1.19 -10.71
N ASP A 57 -3.64 1.39 -11.78
CA ASP A 57 -4.40 0.31 -12.43
C ASP A 57 -3.47 -0.82 -12.91
N ALA A 58 -2.35 -0.49 -13.54
CA ALA A 58 -1.37 -1.48 -13.99
C ALA A 58 -0.79 -2.29 -12.83
N LEU A 59 -0.40 -1.64 -11.73
CA LEU A 59 0.12 -2.32 -10.54
C LEU A 59 -0.95 -3.19 -9.88
N PHE A 60 -2.19 -2.69 -9.77
CA PHE A 60 -3.29 -3.46 -9.18
C PHE A 60 -3.57 -4.71 -9.99
N ARG A 61 -3.64 -4.57 -11.31
CA ARG A 61 -3.86 -5.70 -12.23
C ARG A 61 -2.82 -6.78 -12.03
N GLU A 62 -1.55 -6.46 -12.19
CA GLU A 62 -0.48 -7.46 -12.12
C GLU A 62 -0.29 -8.02 -10.70
N GLY A 63 -0.28 -7.15 -9.68
CA GLY A 63 -0.09 -7.57 -8.29
C GLY A 63 -1.23 -8.45 -7.77
N LEU A 64 -2.48 -8.11 -8.08
CA LEU A 64 -3.62 -8.90 -7.65
C LEU A 64 -3.76 -10.21 -8.45
N LEU A 65 -3.44 -10.20 -9.75
CA LEU A 65 -3.37 -11.44 -10.54
C LEU A 65 -2.29 -12.38 -10.00
N ARG A 66 -1.15 -11.85 -9.55
CA ARG A 66 -0.13 -12.68 -8.88
C ARG A 66 -0.66 -13.32 -7.60
N LEU A 67 -1.35 -12.56 -6.75
CA LEU A 67 -1.97 -13.09 -5.52
C LEU A 67 -3.06 -14.13 -5.81
N ALA A 68 -3.73 -14.02 -6.96
CA ALA A 68 -4.70 -15.00 -7.43
C ALA A 68 -4.06 -16.25 -8.09
N GLY A 69 -2.73 -16.30 -8.23
CA GLY A 69 -2.03 -17.38 -8.92
C GLY A 69 -2.17 -17.35 -10.45
N LEU A 70 -2.52 -16.19 -11.03
CA LEU A 70 -2.79 -15.98 -12.45
C LEU A 70 -1.68 -15.19 -13.17
N SER A 71 -0.60 -14.86 -12.48
CA SER A 71 0.59 -14.19 -13.02
C SER A 71 1.85 -14.76 -12.35
N ASP A 72 2.94 -14.84 -13.11
CA ASP A 72 4.25 -15.30 -12.60
C ASP A 72 5.10 -14.14 -12.04
N GLN A 73 4.69 -12.89 -12.24
CA GLN A 73 5.45 -11.74 -11.77
C GLN A 73 5.32 -11.57 -10.25
N ALA A 74 6.36 -11.95 -9.53
CA ALA A 74 6.37 -11.97 -8.07
C ALA A 74 6.90 -10.68 -7.42
N ALA A 75 7.65 -9.85 -8.15
CA ALA A 75 8.26 -8.64 -7.63
C ALA A 75 7.97 -7.42 -8.52
N PHE A 76 7.71 -6.29 -7.88
CA PHE A 76 7.44 -5.00 -8.53
C PHE A 76 8.33 -3.93 -7.92
N GLU A 77 8.98 -3.15 -8.76
CA GLU A 77 9.76 -1.99 -8.36
C GLU A 77 9.01 -0.71 -8.72
N LEU A 78 8.80 0.17 -7.74
CA LEU A 78 8.16 1.46 -7.92
C LEU A 78 9.22 2.55 -8.13
N ALA A 79 9.71 2.69 -9.36
CA ALA A 79 10.74 3.63 -9.74
C ALA A 79 10.14 5.03 -10.03
N GLN A 80 9.78 5.77 -9.00
CA GLN A 80 9.27 7.14 -9.10
C GLN A 80 10.14 8.11 -8.31
N ALA A 81 10.13 9.39 -8.72
CA ALA A 81 10.80 10.45 -7.99
C ALA A 81 10.26 10.56 -6.53
N MET A 82 11.06 11.17 -5.66
CA MET A 82 10.64 11.47 -4.29
C MET A 82 9.34 12.29 -4.31
N GLY A 83 8.39 11.97 -3.45
CA GLY A 83 7.06 12.59 -3.44
C GLY A 83 6.08 12.07 -4.49
N GLY A 84 6.46 11.07 -5.31
CA GLY A 84 5.61 10.49 -6.37
C GLY A 84 4.48 9.57 -5.88
N GLY A 85 4.19 9.52 -4.57
CA GLY A 85 3.07 8.73 -4.02
C GLY A 85 3.31 7.23 -3.95
N LYS A 86 4.57 6.76 -3.90
CA LYS A 86 4.90 5.32 -3.80
C LYS A 86 4.25 4.63 -2.62
N THR A 87 4.40 5.19 -1.42
CA THR A 87 3.77 4.66 -0.20
C THR A 87 2.26 4.57 -0.35
N HIS A 88 1.65 5.60 -0.91
CA HIS A 88 0.21 5.66 -1.16
C HIS A 88 -0.26 4.56 -2.14
N LEU A 89 0.53 4.31 -3.18
CA LEU A 89 0.31 3.23 -4.14
C LEU A 89 0.40 1.85 -3.49
N MET A 90 1.38 1.65 -2.61
CA MET A 90 1.53 0.41 -1.83
C MET A 90 0.38 0.20 -0.85
N VAL A 91 -0.07 1.26 -0.17
CA VAL A 91 -1.25 1.22 0.72
C VAL A 91 -2.49 0.83 -0.08
N ALA A 92 -2.72 1.43 -1.25
CA ALA A 92 -3.86 1.12 -2.10
C ALA A 92 -3.88 -0.36 -2.53
N LEU A 93 -2.75 -0.89 -3.00
CA LEU A 93 -2.62 -2.31 -3.35
C LEU A 93 -2.85 -3.21 -2.14
N GLY A 94 -2.28 -2.85 -0.98
CA GLY A 94 -2.45 -3.58 0.28
C GLY A 94 -3.91 -3.67 0.71
N LEU A 95 -4.67 -2.57 0.61
CA LEU A 95 -6.10 -2.53 0.92
C LEU A 95 -6.91 -3.47 0.01
N LEU A 96 -6.65 -3.46 -1.30
CA LEU A 96 -7.32 -4.36 -2.25
C LEU A 96 -6.95 -5.84 -2.02
N ALA A 97 -5.72 -6.11 -1.61
CA ALA A 97 -5.28 -7.46 -1.27
C ALA A 97 -5.94 -7.96 0.03
N LYS A 98 -6.01 -7.11 1.05
CA LYS A 98 -6.53 -7.43 2.40
C LYS A 98 -8.05 -7.52 2.44
N HIS A 99 -8.75 -6.67 1.68
CA HIS A 99 -10.21 -6.52 1.72
C HIS A 99 -10.87 -6.90 0.39
N PRO A 100 -11.22 -8.17 0.15
CA PRO A 100 -11.86 -8.62 -1.10
C PRO A 100 -13.12 -7.85 -1.47
N GLY A 101 -13.88 -7.39 -0.48
CA GLY A 101 -15.10 -6.61 -0.69
C GLY A 101 -14.90 -5.24 -1.37
N LEU A 102 -13.68 -4.70 -1.36
CA LEU A 102 -13.37 -3.45 -2.08
C LEU A 102 -13.13 -3.67 -3.59
N ARG A 103 -12.75 -4.87 -4.00
CA ARG A 103 -12.36 -5.15 -5.39
C ARG A 103 -13.45 -4.84 -6.40
N PRO A 104 -14.72 -5.26 -6.20
CA PRO A 104 -15.79 -4.96 -7.16
C PRO A 104 -16.14 -3.50 -7.30
N THR A 105 -15.85 -2.67 -6.29
CA THR A 105 -16.17 -1.24 -6.29
C THR A 105 -15.03 -0.38 -6.83
N VAL A 106 -13.80 -0.90 -6.80
CA VAL A 106 -12.58 -0.15 -7.15
C VAL A 106 -12.00 -0.57 -8.50
N LEU A 107 -12.11 -1.85 -8.83
CA LEU A 107 -11.48 -2.43 -10.01
C LEU A 107 -12.47 -2.60 -11.16
N PRO A 108 -11.99 -2.63 -12.42
CA PRO A 108 -12.81 -3.06 -13.56
C PRO A 108 -13.42 -4.45 -13.32
N ALA A 109 -14.67 -4.65 -13.76
CA ALA A 109 -15.42 -5.88 -13.50
C ALA A 109 -14.70 -7.14 -14.01
N ASP A 110 -14.10 -7.06 -15.21
CA ASP A 110 -13.32 -8.16 -15.81
C ASP A 110 -12.13 -8.59 -14.96
N LEU A 111 -11.51 -7.67 -14.25
CA LEU A 111 -10.43 -7.96 -13.31
C LEU A 111 -10.99 -8.52 -12.00
N ALA A 112 -11.97 -7.84 -11.40
CA ALA A 112 -12.53 -8.23 -10.10
C ALA A 112 -13.06 -9.67 -10.10
N GLU A 113 -13.73 -10.11 -11.17
CA GLU A 113 -14.27 -11.48 -11.34
C GLU A 113 -13.18 -12.55 -11.39
N ARG A 114 -11.98 -12.22 -11.84
CA ARG A 114 -10.84 -13.15 -11.92
C ARG A 114 -10.13 -13.33 -10.58
N LEU A 115 -10.31 -12.41 -9.62
CA LEU A 115 -9.60 -12.40 -8.34
C LEU A 115 -10.28 -13.33 -7.32
N ASN A 116 -10.19 -14.64 -7.57
CA ASN A 116 -10.81 -15.66 -6.72
C ASN A 116 -9.89 -16.05 -5.53
N PHE A 117 -9.58 -15.08 -4.65
CA PHE A 117 -8.89 -15.34 -3.40
C PHE A 117 -9.46 -14.48 -2.27
N GLY A 118 -9.39 -15.01 -1.04
CA GLY A 118 -9.83 -14.32 0.18
C GLY A 118 -8.91 -13.15 0.57
N PRO A 119 -8.93 -12.72 1.83
CA PRO A 119 -7.98 -11.74 2.34
C PRO A 119 -6.55 -12.26 2.22
N ALA A 120 -5.65 -11.49 1.59
CA ALA A 120 -4.23 -11.78 1.61
C ALA A 120 -3.61 -11.36 2.95
N ARG A 121 -2.55 -12.05 3.37
CA ARG A 121 -1.72 -11.61 4.48
C ARG A 121 -0.81 -10.48 4.01
N ILE A 122 -0.66 -9.47 4.85
CA ILE A 122 0.16 -8.30 4.54
C ILE A 122 1.30 -8.21 5.54
N ALA A 123 2.51 -7.99 5.04
CA ALA A 123 3.63 -7.51 5.84
C ALA A 123 4.22 -6.27 5.18
N ALA A 124 4.56 -5.27 5.98
CA ALA A 124 5.10 -4.02 5.50
C ALA A 124 6.33 -3.61 6.31
N PHE A 125 7.36 -3.15 5.61
CA PHE A 125 8.59 -2.67 6.20
C PHE A 125 8.92 -1.28 5.67
N ASN A 126 9.23 -0.35 6.58
CA ASN A 126 9.75 0.96 6.24
C ASN A 126 11.20 1.07 6.72
N GLY A 127 12.13 1.23 5.80
CA GLY A 127 13.57 1.25 6.08
C GLY A 127 14.06 2.46 6.88
N ARG A 128 13.19 3.44 7.16
CA ARG A 128 13.48 4.54 8.10
C ARG A 128 13.22 4.17 9.56
N ASN A 129 12.46 3.12 9.78
CA ASN A 129 12.24 2.61 11.13
C ASN A 129 13.50 1.85 11.56
N ASP A 130 13.78 1.86 12.86
CA ASP A 130 14.85 1.05 13.45
C ASP A 130 14.26 -0.30 13.88
N PRO A 131 14.38 -1.36 13.05
CA PRO A 131 13.76 -2.63 13.36
C PRO A 131 14.55 -3.37 14.44
N GLU A 132 13.84 -3.86 15.44
CA GLU A 132 14.42 -4.63 16.53
C GLU A 132 15.06 -5.94 16.05
N HIS A 133 14.51 -6.51 14.96
CA HIS A 133 14.86 -7.85 14.45
C HIS A 133 15.13 -7.89 12.96
N PHE A 134 15.71 -6.86 12.39
CA PHE A 134 15.94 -6.73 10.95
C PHE A 134 14.66 -6.83 10.10
N ILE A 135 14.79 -6.59 8.79
CA ILE A 135 13.68 -6.68 7.84
C ILE A 135 12.97 -8.05 7.88
N TRP A 136 13.72 -9.14 7.94
CA TRP A 136 13.15 -10.49 7.95
C TRP A 136 12.47 -10.83 9.27
N GLY A 137 12.93 -10.28 10.39
CA GLY A 137 12.30 -10.41 11.69
C GLY A 137 10.97 -9.67 11.77
N GLU A 138 10.92 -8.46 11.28
CA GLU A 138 9.70 -7.66 11.22
C GLU A 138 8.64 -8.32 10.34
N ILE A 139 9.02 -8.76 9.13
CA ILE A 139 8.11 -9.46 8.21
C ILE A 139 7.56 -10.74 8.87
N ALA A 140 8.43 -11.56 9.46
CA ALA A 140 8.00 -12.79 10.09
C ALA A 140 7.06 -12.54 11.29
N THR A 141 7.32 -11.50 12.07
CA THR A 141 6.47 -11.11 13.20
C THR A 141 5.08 -10.69 12.72
N GLN A 142 5.00 -9.83 11.72
CA GLN A 142 3.73 -9.37 11.14
C GLN A 142 2.94 -10.50 10.49
N LEU A 143 3.61 -11.50 9.94
CA LEU A 143 2.98 -12.70 9.39
C LEU A 143 2.64 -13.77 10.46
N GLY A 144 2.86 -13.49 11.76
CA GLY A 144 2.61 -14.44 12.85
C GLY A 144 3.57 -15.63 12.86
N ARG A 145 4.80 -15.44 12.38
CA ARG A 145 5.83 -16.48 12.24
C ARG A 145 7.13 -16.15 12.99
N ALA A 146 7.07 -15.30 14.01
CA ALA A 146 8.23 -14.90 14.80
C ALA A 146 9.03 -16.09 15.36
N ASP A 147 8.35 -17.16 15.77
CA ASP A 147 9.02 -18.34 16.32
C ASP A 147 9.94 -19.04 15.34
N LEU A 148 9.67 -18.98 14.03
CA LEU A 148 10.50 -19.60 12.99
C LEU A 148 11.87 -18.94 12.84
N ILE A 149 11.97 -17.65 13.19
CA ILE A 149 13.18 -16.86 13.02
C ILE A 149 13.93 -16.64 14.33
N ARG A 150 13.34 -16.95 15.48
CA ARG A 150 13.95 -16.80 16.79
C ARG A 150 15.37 -17.38 16.88
N PRO A 151 15.70 -18.55 16.32
CA PRO A 151 17.05 -19.09 16.35
C PRO A 151 18.10 -18.25 15.58
N TYR A 152 17.64 -17.36 14.69
CA TYR A 152 18.54 -16.60 13.80
C TYR A 152 19.19 -15.39 14.48
N TRP A 153 18.76 -14.98 15.66
CA TRP A 153 19.38 -13.89 16.42
C TRP A 153 19.90 -14.30 17.82
N ILE A 154 19.64 -15.51 18.29
CA ILE A 154 20.17 -15.98 19.58
C ILE A 154 21.71 -16.05 19.55
N ASP A 155 22.27 -16.51 18.43
CA ASP A 155 23.72 -16.66 18.22
C ASP A 155 24.33 -15.50 17.40
N GLY A 156 23.66 -14.38 17.33
CA GLY A 156 23.99 -13.25 16.46
C GLY A 156 23.15 -13.22 15.19
N PRO A 157 22.98 -12.03 14.59
CA PRO A 157 22.07 -11.83 13.47
C PRO A 157 22.56 -12.59 12.23
N ARG A 158 21.75 -13.50 11.73
CA ARG A 158 21.95 -14.21 10.48
C ARG A 158 20.75 -14.02 9.57
N GLY A 159 21.00 -13.77 8.28
CA GLY A 159 19.93 -13.77 7.29
C GLY A 159 19.29 -15.16 7.19
N VAL A 160 18.01 -15.20 6.87
CA VAL A 160 17.28 -16.45 6.63
C VAL A 160 17.50 -16.92 5.19
N ASP A 161 17.58 -18.22 4.98
CA ASP A 161 17.71 -18.82 3.66
C ASP A 161 16.36 -18.91 2.93
N GLU A 162 16.40 -19.30 1.65
CA GLU A 162 15.22 -19.44 0.82
C GLU A 162 14.17 -20.35 1.43
N LYS A 163 14.58 -21.52 1.95
CA LYS A 163 13.68 -22.48 2.56
C LYS A 163 12.93 -21.86 3.74
N LYS A 164 13.66 -21.11 4.57
CA LYS A 164 13.07 -20.44 5.73
C LYS A 164 12.11 -19.33 5.30
N TRP A 165 12.43 -18.58 4.23
CA TRP A 165 11.50 -17.62 3.66
C TRP A 165 10.20 -18.26 3.19
N LEU A 166 10.27 -19.42 2.50
CA LEU A 166 9.08 -20.16 2.09
C LEU A 166 8.24 -20.61 3.29
N GLU A 167 8.85 -21.03 4.40
CA GLU A 167 8.14 -21.38 5.63
C GLU A 167 7.44 -20.15 6.28
N ILE A 168 8.09 -18.98 6.26
CA ILE A 168 7.54 -17.72 6.78
C ILE A 168 6.34 -17.26 5.92
N ILE A 169 6.50 -17.27 4.60
CA ILE A 169 5.46 -16.86 3.66
C ILE A 169 4.33 -17.90 3.64
N GLY A 170 4.66 -19.22 3.59
CA GLY A 170 3.66 -20.30 3.50
C GLY A 170 2.84 -20.24 2.22
N ASP A 171 1.72 -20.98 2.18
CA ASP A 171 0.91 -21.18 0.96
C ASP A 171 -0.20 -20.15 0.75
N ALA A 172 -0.53 -19.36 1.76
CA ALA A 172 -1.59 -18.36 1.64
C ALA A 172 -1.13 -17.14 0.81
N PRO A 173 -2.02 -16.51 0.04
CA PRO A 173 -1.70 -15.27 -0.65
C PRO A 173 -1.09 -14.25 0.31
N THR A 174 0.13 -13.83 0.02
CA THR A 174 0.90 -12.94 0.91
C THR A 174 1.51 -11.82 0.10
N LEU A 175 1.32 -10.58 0.55
CA LEU A 175 1.88 -9.36 -0.02
C LEU A 175 2.89 -8.77 0.96
N ILE A 176 4.12 -8.57 0.51
CA ILE A 176 5.18 -7.91 1.26
C ILE A 176 5.43 -6.55 0.62
N LEU A 177 5.32 -5.49 1.40
CA LEU A 177 5.50 -4.11 0.99
C LEU A 177 6.78 -3.55 1.62
N LEU A 178 7.71 -3.10 0.78
CA LEU A 178 9.01 -2.59 1.22
C LEU A 178 9.16 -1.14 0.79
N ASP A 179 9.22 -0.22 1.75
CA ASP A 179 9.37 1.21 1.51
C ASP A 179 10.68 1.73 2.12
N GLU A 180 11.25 2.76 1.53
CA GLU A 180 12.45 3.47 2.02
C GLU A 180 13.62 2.53 2.37
N LEU A 181 13.88 1.51 1.53
CA LEU A 181 14.98 0.56 1.76
C LEU A 181 16.39 1.17 1.76
N PRO A 182 16.73 2.17 0.91
CA PRO A 182 18.09 2.71 0.88
C PRO A 182 18.63 3.18 2.24
N PRO A 183 17.89 3.92 3.09
CA PRO A 183 18.34 4.27 4.43
C PRO A 183 18.68 3.05 5.30
N TYR A 184 17.91 1.98 5.19
CA TYR A 184 18.14 0.75 5.94
C TYR A 184 19.40 0.00 5.49
N LEU A 185 19.67 -0.03 4.19
CA LEU A 185 20.81 -0.77 3.61
C LEU A 185 22.14 -0.03 3.75
N LEU A 186 22.12 1.27 4.06
CA LEU A 186 23.30 2.12 4.20
C LEU A 186 23.79 2.26 5.66
N ASN A 187 23.00 1.81 6.63
CA ASN A 187 23.35 1.75 8.05
C ASN A 187 23.91 0.38 8.43
#